data_55c3907243a6029995b42c3e696eeb74
#
_entry.id   55c3907243a6029995b42c3e696eeb74
#
_cell.length_a   1.000
_cell.length_b   1.000
_cell.length_c   1.000
_cell.angle_alpha   90.00
_cell.angle_beta   90.00
_cell.angle_gamma   90.00
#
_symmetry.space_group_name_H-M   'P 1'
#
loop_
_entity.id
_entity.type
_entity.pdbx_description
1 polymer ?
#
loop_
_entity_poly.entity_id
_entity_poly.type
_entity_poly.pdbx_seq_one_letter_code
_entity_poly.pdbx_strand_id
1 'polypeptide(L)'
;MRNILRGYTIEARLMVVLAAICVALSLAAPQFATLPNLTSLLNNSAVNLIWAVGLLVVLIAGGIDISFAVASSVVQYLAVKLLMAVGGGNWLLGFLFCGSLGILLGLLNAWLIHGFRIISIVVT
;
A
#
# COMPACT_ATOMS: atom_id res chain seq x y z
N MET A 1 -18.90 27.02 -2.65
CA MET A 1 -17.94 27.57 -1.66
C MET A 1 -18.09 26.95 -0.26
N ARG A 2 -19.29 26.84 0.32
CA ARG A 2 -19.51 26.29 1.69
C ARG A 2 -19.02 24.84 1.90
N ASN A 3 -19.00 24.01 0.87
CA ASN A 3 -18.57 22.59 0.97
C ASN A 3 -17.03 22.42 0.98
N ILE A 4 -16.30 23.33 0.37
CA ILE A 4 -14.83 23.30 0.33
C ILE A 4 -14.28 23.66 1.72
N LEU A 5 -14.87 24.67 2.38
CA LEU A 5 -14.46 25.08 3.73
C LEU A 5 -14.78 24.03 4.81
N ARG A 6 -15.78 23.16 4.57
CA ARG A 6 -16.09 22.04 5.48
C ARG A 6 -15.03 20.92 5.40
N GLY A 7 -14.43 20.69 4.25
CA GLY A 7 -13.32 19.75 4.11
C GLY A 7 -12.13 20.15 4.97
N TYR A 8 -11.67 21.39 4.85
CA TYR A 8 -10.53 21.89 5.64
C TYR A 8 -10.74 21.82 7.15
N THR A 9 -11.99 21.97 7.63
CA THR A 9 -12.27 21.86 9.08
C THR A 9 -12.18 20.43 9.59
N ILE A 10 -12.48 19.42 8.76
CA ILE A 10 -12.35 17.99 9.12
C ILE A 10 -10.87 17.62 9.15
N GLU A 11 -10.13 17.98 8.10
CA GLU A 11 -8.68 17.74 8.01
C GLU A 11 -7.93 18.42 9.16
N ALA A 12 -8.26 19.68 9.47
CA ALA A 12 -7.67 20.38 10.62
C ALA A 12 -7.97 19.69 11.95
N ARG A 13 -9.18 19.19 12.16
CA ARG A 13 -9.53 18.43 13.38
C ARG A 13 -8.73 17.11 13.46
N LEU A 14 -8.59 16.40 12.34
CA LEU A 14 -7.78 15.17 12.29
C LEU A 14 -6.31 15.47 12.61
N MET A 15 -5.75 16.56 12.08
CA MET A 15 -4.39 16.99 12.39
C MET A 15 -4.22 17.33 13.87
N VAL A 16 -5.19 18.01 14.49
CA VAL A 16 -5.15 18.32 15.93
C VAL A 16 -5.22 17.04 16.77
N VAL A 17 -6.10 16.11 16.41
CA VAL A 17 -6.20 14.81 17.11
C VAL A 17 -4.90 14.02 16.96
N LEU A 18 -4.33 13.98 15.75
CA LEU A 18 -3.05 13.30 15.51
C LEU A 18 -1.93 13.93 16.35
N ALA A 19 -1.83 15.27 16.36
CA ALA A 19 -0.83 15.96 17.17
C ALA A 19 -1.00 15.68 18.66
N ALA A 20 -2.24 15.69 19.17
CA ALA A 20 -2.53 15.37 20.56
C ALA A 20 -2.11 13.92 20.92
N ILE A 21 -2.38 12.96 20.05
CA ILE A 21 -1.94 11.57 20.23
C ILE A 21 -0.41 11.48 20.23
N CYS A 22 0.27 12.14 19.30
CA CYS A 22 1.73 12.15 19.26
C CYS A 22 2.36 12.73 20.53
N VAL A 23 1.79 13.84 21.05
CA VAL A 23 2.24 14.43 22.31
C VAL A 23 2.00 13.48 23.48
N ALA A 24 0.80 12.90 23.57
CA ALA A 24 0.47 11.96 24.64
C ALA A 24 1.40 10.73 24.63
N LEU A 25 1.69 10.17 23.45
CA LEU A 25 2.60 9.04 23.29
C LEU A 25 4.04 9.42 23.62
N SER A 26 4.49 10.62 23.26
CA SER A 26 5.84 11.11 23.59
C SER A 26 6.05 11.27 25.10
N LEU A 27 5.00 11.64 25.82
CA LEU A 27 5.02 11.76 27.28
C LEU A 27 4.92 10.40 27.99
N ALA A 28 4.12 9.49 27.43
CA ALA A 28 3.88 8.16 28.03
C ALA A 28 4.99 7.15 27.73
N ALA A 29 5.66 7.27 26.58
CA ALA A 29 6.68 6.33 26.12
C ALA A 29 7.94 7.10 25.66
N PRO A 30 9.02 7.17 26.45
CA PRO A 30 10.24 7.90 26.07
C PRO A 30 10.87 7.43 24.76
N GLN A 31 10.63 6.17 24.36
CA GLN A 31 11.15 5.63 23.11
C GLN A 31 10.37 6.14 21.87
N PHE A 32 9.17 6.71 22.04
CA PHE A 32 8.32 7.12 20.92
C PHE A 32 8.97 8.21 20.06
N ALA A 33 9.55 9.23 20.69
CA ALA A 33 10.19 10.36 20.02
C ALA A 33 11.66 10.14 19.70
N THR A 34 12.15 8.88 19.68
CA THR A 34 13.55 8.56 19.37
C THR A 34 13.79 8.41 17.87
N LEU A 35 15.00 8.71 17.42
CA LEU A 35 15.40 8.55 16.02
C LEU A 35 15.22 7.12 15.50
N PRO A 36 15.57 6.04 16.25
CA PRO A 36 15.33 4.67 15.83
C PRO A 36 13.84 4.36 15.60
N ASN A 37 12.95 4.86 16.46
CA ASN A 37 11.52 4.66 16.28
C ASN A 37 10.98 5.42 15.07
N LEU A 38 11.43 6.65 14.86
CA LEU A 38 11.05 7.46 13.69
C LEU A 38 11.49 6.80 12.39
N THR A 39 12.72 6.30 12.31
CA THR A 39 13.21 5.57 11.12
C THR A 39 12.43 4.27 10.90
N SER A 40 12.07 3.55 11.95
CA SER A 40 11.22 2.35 11.86
C SER A 40 9.82 2.69 11.35
N LEU A 41 9.20 3.75 11.84
CA LEU A 41 7.90 4.24 11.36
C LEU A 41 7.95 4.62 9.88
N LEU A 42 8.98 5.35 9.45
CA LEU A 42 9.16 5.73 8.04
C LEU A 42 9.35 4.51 7.15
N ASN A 43 10.18 3.55 7.55
CA ASN A 43 10.38 2.32 6.79
C ASN A 43 9.11 1.50 6.66
N ASN A 44 8.35 1.33 7.74
CA ASN A 44 7.08 0.61 7.72
C ASN A 44 6.02 1.36 6.89
N SER A 45 6.04 2.70 6.91
CA SER A 45 5.12 3.52 6.12
C SER A 45 5.46 3.52 4.63
N ALA A 46 6.72 3.32 4.25
CA ALA A 46 7.15 3.31 2.85
C ALA A 46 6.41 2.24 2.02
N VAL A 47 6.23 1.04 2.57
CA VAL A 47 5.47 -0.05 1.91
C VAL A 47 4.02 0.36 1.69
N ASN A 48 3.38 0.92 2.72
CA ASN A 48 1.99 1.39 2.62
C ASN A 48 1.84 2.55 1.62
N LEU A 49 2.84 3.43 1.52
CA LEU A 49 2.85 4.51 0.53
C LEU A 49 2.96 3.98 -0.90
N ILE A 50 3.80 2.98 -1.15
CA ILE A 50 3.88 2.34 -2.46
C ILE A 50 2.53 1.72 -2.86
N TRP A 51 1.86 1.04 -1.93
CA TRP A 51 0.52 0.49 -2.16
C TRP A 51 -0.52 1.58 -2.42
N ALA A 52 -0.49 2.65 -1.63
CA ALA A 52 -1.40 3.78 -1.80
C ALA A 52 -1.25 4.46 -3.17
N VAL A 53 -0.01 4.63 -3.66
CA VAL A 53 0.24 5.16 -5.01
C VAL A 53 -0.28 4.21 -6.08
N GLY A 54 -0.05 2.90 -5.95
CA GLY A 54 -0.58 1.89 -6.86
C GLY A 54 -2.11 1.92 -6.94
N LEU A 55 -2.79 1.94 -5.80
CA LEU A 55 -4.24 2.05 -5.71
C LEU A 55 -4.76 3.37 -6.29
N LEU A 56 -4.06 4.47 -6.07
CA LEU A 56 -4.43 5.78 -6.60
C LEU A 56 -4.50 5.75 -8.14
N VAL A 57 -3.54 5.12 -8.80
CA VAL A 57 -3.53 4.95 -10.26
C VAL A 57 -4.76 4.19 -10.74
N VAL A 58 -5.13 3.10 -10.06
CA VAL A 58 -6.32 2.30 -10.39
C VAL A 58 -7.61 3.12 -10.19
N LEU A 59 -7.70 3.90 -9.11
CA LEU A 59 -8.86 4.76 -8.83
C LEU A 59 -8.99 5.87 -9.88
N ILE A 60 -7.89 6.49 -10.32
CA ILE A 60 -7.90 7.51 -11.39
C ILE A 60 -8.38 6.89 -12.71
N ALA A 61 -8.04 5.62 -12.98
CA ALA A 61 -8.52 4.89 -14.15
C ALA A 61 -10.01 4.49 -14.04
N GLY A 62 -10.69 4.81 -12.93
CA GLY A 62 -12.10 4.51 -12.71
C GLY A 62 -12.37 3.08 -12.25
N GLY A 63 -11.33 2.33 -11.88
CA GLY A 63 -11.41 0.99 -11.30
C GLY A 63 -11.38 1.02 -9.77
N ILE A 64 -11.91 -0.04 -9.16
CA ILE A 64 -11.70 -0.34 -7.73
C ILE A 64 -11.04 -1.71 -7.69
N ASP A 65 -9.87 -1.79 -7.09
CA ASP A 65 -9.14 -3.04 -6.91
C ASP A 65 -9.11 -3.39 -5.42
N ILE A 66 -9.77 -4.49 -5.05
CA ILE A 66 -9.78 -5.02 -3.68
C ILE A 66 -8.81 -6.21 -3.57
N SER A 67 -8.42 -6.80 -4.70
CA SER A 67 -7.54 -7.97 -4.73
C SER A 67 -6.08 -7.68 -4.38
N PHE A 68 -5.67 -6.40 -4.39
CA PHE A 68 -4.27 -6.02 -4.22
C PHE A 68 -3.62 -6.60 -2.94
N ALA A 69 -4.37 -6.67 -1.84
CA ALA A 69 -3.87 -7.19 -0.56
C ALA A 69 -3.62 -8.70 -0.62
N VAL A 70 -4.56 -9.45 -1.23
CA VAL A 70 -4.42 -10.90 -1.42
C VAL A 70 -3.35 -11.20 -2.45
N ALA A 71 -3.37 -10.49 -3.58
CA ALA A 71 -2.37 -10.64 -4.64
C ALA A 71 -0.95 -10.38 -4.13
N SER A 72 -0.74 -9.33 -3.35
CA SER A 72 0.57 -9.04 -2.76
C SER A 72 1.05 -10.13 -1.81
N SER A 73 0.17 -10.72 -1.01
CA SER A 73 0.50 -11.83 -0.12
C SER A 73 0.93 -13.08 -0.89
N VAL A 74 0.21 -13.41 -1.97
CA VAL A 74 0.56 -14.54 -2.85
C VAL A 74 1.91 -14.30 -3.55
N VAL A 75 2.10 -13.11 -4.11
CA VAL A 75 3.35 -12.73 -4.79
C VAL A 75 4.53 -12.80 -3.81
N GLN A 76 4.37 -12.27 -2.60
CA GLN A 76 5.39 -12.33 -1.56
C GLN A 76 5.76 -13.77 -1.19
N TYR A 77 4.77 -14.63 -0.99
CA TYR A 77 4.99 -16.04 -0.68
C TYR A 77 5.77 -16.76 -1.79
N LEU A 78 5.34 -16.56 -3.05
CA LEU A 78 6.00 -17.17 -4.20
C LEU A 78 7.43 -16.65 -4.39
N ALA A 79 7.67 -15.35 -4.18
CA ALA A 79 8.98 -14.74 -4.26
C ALA A 79 9.95 -15.33 -3.22
N VAL A 80 9.49 -15.49 -1.97
CA VAL A 80 10.30 -16.11 -0.91
C VAL A 80 10.65 -17.56 -1.27
N LYS A 81 9.66 -18.34 -1.74
CA LYS A 81 9.89 -19.72 -2.19
C LYS A 81 10.91 -19.80 -3.32
N LEU A 82 10.80 -18.94 -4.32
CA LEU A 82 11.73 -18.90 -5.44
C LEU A 82 13.14 -18.53 -4.97
N LEU A 83 13.28 -17.49 -4.15
CA LEU A 83 14.58 -17.07 -3.63
C LEU A 83 15.25 -18.18 -2.82
N MET A 84 14.49 -18.92 -2.01
CA MET A 84 15.00 -20.07 -1.29
C MET A 84 15.48 -21.18 -2.23
N ALA A 85 14.74 -21.44 -3.31
CA ALA A 85 15.09 -22.49 -4.28
C ALA A 85 16.38 -22.18 -5.07
N VAL A 86 16.69 -20.89 -5.31
CA VAL A 86 17.91 -20.46 -6.02
C VAL A 86 19.09 -20.14 -5.08
N GLY A 87 19.00 -20.52 -3.81
CA GLY A 87 20.09 -20.33 -2.84
C GLY A 87 20.03 -19.00 -2.06
N GLY A 88 18.95 -18.25 -2.17
CA GLY A 88 18.68 -17.03 -1.38
C GLY A 88 19.45 -15.78 -1.84
N GLY A 89 19.12 -14.64 -1.22
CA GLY A 89 20.01 -13.48 -1.14
C GLY A 89 20.05 -12.50 -2.33
N ASN A 90 19.47 -12.79 -3.47
CA ASN A 90 19.51 -11.84 -4.60
C ASN A 90 18.25 -10.96 -4.62
N TRP A 91 18.36 -9.75 -4.02
CA TRP A 91 17.26 -8.78 -3.97
C TRP A 91 16.77 -8.35 -5.36
N LEU A 92 17.66 -8.30 -6.35
CA LEU A 92 17.31 -7.92 -7.73
C LEU A 92 16.42 -8.99 -8.38
N LEU A 93 16.76 -10.27 -8.22
CA LEU A 93 15.92 -11.40 -8.65
C LEU A 93 14.54 -11.37 -7.99
N GLY A 94 14.49 -11.14 -6.69
CA GLY A 94 13.23 -11.00 -5.97
C GLY A 94 12.37 -9.85 -6.51
N PHE A 95 12.97 -8.69 -6.75
CA PHE A 95 12.29 -7.53 -7.30
C PHE A 95 11.75 -7.78 -8.72
N LEU A 96 12.55 -8.34 -9.60
CA LEU A 96 12.14 -8.67 -10.97
C LEU A 96 11.03 -9.72 -11.00
N PHE A 97 11.09 -10.72 -10.11
CA PHE A 97 10.08 -11.75 -10.01
C PHE A 97 8.76 -11.20 -9.47
N CYS A 98 8.79 -10.42 -8.40
CA CYS A 98 7.60 -9.76 -7.87
C CYS A 98 6.97 -8.81 -8.90
N GLY A 99 7.80 -8.04 -9.61
CA GLY A 99 7.33 -7.15 -10.66
C GLY A 99 6.68 -7.91 -11.82
N SER A 100 7.28 -9.00 -12.28
CA SER A 100 6.71 -9.81 -13.37
C SER A 100 5.38 -10.46 -12.97
N LEU A 101 5.28 -11.00 -11.75
CA LEU A 101 4.02 -11.56 -11.24
C LEU A 101 2.95 -10.49 -11.07
N GLY A 102 3.32 -9.31 -10.56
CA GLY A 102 2.40 -8.18 -10.43
C GLY A 102 1.84 -7.73 -11.78
N ILE A 103 2.70 -7.61 -12.80
CA ILE A 103 2.28 -7.29 -14.18
C ILE A 103 1.34 -8.39 -14.71
N LEU A 104 1.68 -9.65 -14.54
CA LEU A 104 0.87 -10.78 -15.01
C LEU A 104 -0.53 -10.77 -14.37
N LEU A 105 -0.63 -10.58 -13.06
CA LEU A 105 -1.90 -10.48 -12.35
C LEU A 105 -2.70 -9.25 -12.79
N GLY A 106 -2.04 -8.11 -12.98
CA GLY A 106 -2.68 -6.89 -13.48
C GLY A 106 -3.23 -7.07 -14.90
N LEU A 107 -2.48 -7.73 -15.78
CA LEU A 107 -2.95 -8.04 -17.14
C LEU A 107 -4.12 -9.02 -17.14
N LEU A 108 -4.11 -10.03 -16.27
CA LEU A 108 -5.24 -10.96 -16.10
C LEU A 108 -6.50 -10.22 -15.65
N ASN A 109 -6.40 -9.36 -14.63
CA ASN A 109 -7.52 -8.57 -14.16
C ASN A 109 -8.03 -7.64 -15.27
N ALA A 110 -7.14 -6.94 -15.98
CA ALA A 110 -7.51 -6.05 -17.08
C ALA A 110 -8.19 -6.82 -18.22
N TRP A 111 -7.69 -8.01 -18.56
CA TRP A 111 -8.29 -8.86 -19.59
C TRP A 111 -9.69 -9.35 -19.20
N LEU A 112 -9.89 -9.76 -17.92
CA LEU A 112 -11.19 -10.19 -17.42
C LEU A 112 -12.20 -9.03 -17.43
N ILE A 113 -11.81 -7.86 -16.94
CA ILE A 113 -12.66 -6.66 -16.90
C ILE A 113 -13.07 -6.25 -18.32
N HIS A 114 -12.11 -6.15 -19.23
CA HIS A 114 -12.35 -5.69 -20.59
C HIS A 114 -13.05 -6.75 -21.45
N GLY A 115 -12.64 -8.02 -21.35
CA GLY A 115 -13.16 -9.13 -22.14
C GLY A 115 -14.60 -9.49 -21.80
N PHE A 116 -14.94 -9.47 -20.53
CA PHE A 116 -16.30 -9.84 -20.06
C PHE A 116 -17.17 -8.62 -19.73
N ARG A 117 -16.66 -7.40 -19.86
CA ARG A 117 -17.35 -6.14 -19.50
C ARG A 117 -17.92 -6.16 -18.08
N ILE A 118 -17.21 -6.80 -17.17
CA ILE A 118 -17.59 -6.94 -15.76
C ILE A 118 -17.07 -5.72 -15.00
N ILE A 119 -17.83 -5.25 -14.02
CA ILE A 119 -17.40 -4.15 -13.14
C ILE A 119 -16.16 -4.60 -12.36
N SER A 120 -15.14 -3.74 -12.27
CA SER A 120 -13.84 -4.01 -11.63
C SER A 120 -13.98 -4.66 -10.24
N ILE A 121 -14.87 -4.15 -9.41
CA ILE A 121 -15.09 -4.63 -8.03
C ILE A 121 -15.59 -6.09 -7.94
N VAL A 122 -16.11 -6.65 -9.03
CA VAL A 122 -16.61 -8.04 -9.08
C VAL A 122 -15.49 -9.00 -9.47
N VAL A 123 -14.48 -8.50 -10.19
CA VAL A 123 -13.32 -9.28 -10.64
C VAL A 123 -12.22 -9.30 -9.59
N THR A 124 -12.08 -8.21 -8.86
CA THR A 124 -11.05 -8.00 -7.83
C THR A 124 -11.61 -8.18 -6.44
#